data_b92c8a84cbe79b89784ace41d9656d35
#
_entry.id   b92c8a84cbe79b89784ace41d9656d35
#
_cell.length_a   1.000
_cell.length_b   1.000
_cell.length_c   1.000
_cell.angle_alpha   90.00
_cell.angle_beta   90.00
_cell.angle_gamma   90.00
#
_symmetry.space_group_name_H-M   'P 1'
#
loop_
_entity.id
_entity.type
_entity.pdbx_description
1 polymer ?
#
loop_
_entity_poly.entity_id
_entity_poly.type
_entity_poly.pdbx_seq_one_letter_code
_entity_poly.pdbx_strand_id
1 'polypeptide(L)'
;MTLQDYLRVLREQWVIVLMALVLGLAGAGAAWFLRPADYTATLQLYVSAQGGDTPNAAYQGAQLSEQRVKSYTALLTSARVSGEVVSRLGLAETPEALAKQVTATSKLDSVLIDLAVTDYSPLRAAQLVNAIGEVFPRLVADIERPVRP
;
A
#
# COMPACT_ATOMS: atom_id res chain seq x y z
N MET A 1 -22.79 -35.88 -33.58
CA MET A 1 -22.84 -35.77 -32.11
C MET A 1 -23.95 -34.78 -31.81
N THR A 2 -25.06 -35.27 -31.34
CA THR A 2 -26.27 -34.45 -31.08
C THR A 2 -26.33 -34.06 -29.60
N LEU A 3 -27.02 -32.97 -29.31
CA LEU A 3 -27.17 -32.47 -27.91
C LEU A 3 -27.74 -33.55 -26.97
N GLN A 4 -28.49 -34.48 -27.53
CA GLN A 4 -29.08 -35.62 -26.82
C GLN A 4 -28.05 -36.64 -26.33
N ASP A 5 -26.93 -36.80 -27.05
CA ASP A 5 -25.84 -37.70 -26.65
C ASP A 5 -25.10 -37.15 -25.41
N TYR A 6 -24.94 -35.84 -25.30
CA TYR A 6 -24.34 -35.18 -24.12
C TYR A 6 -25.28 -35.30 -22.89
N LEU A 7 -26.59 -35.14 -23.08
CA LEU A 7 -27.57 -35.30 -21.99
C LEU A 7 -27.65 -36.73 -21.48
N ARG A 8 -27.45 -37.71 -22.36
CA ARG A 8 -27.45 -39.13 -21.99
C ARG A 8 -26.21 -39.47 -21.15
N VAL A 9 -25.02 -39.05 -21.58
CA VAL A 9 -23.77 -39.24 -20.83
C VAL A 9 -23.82 -38.52 -19.47
N LEU A 10 -24.37 -37.32 -19.43
CA LEU A 10 -24.54 -36.55 -18.19
C LEU A 10 -25.45 -37.25 -17.20
N ARG A 11 -26.53 -37.91 -17.70
CA ARG A 11 -27.49 -38.64 -16.88
C ARG A 11 -26.98 -40.03 -16.42
N GLU A 12 -26.10 -40.65 -17.21
CA GLU A 12 -25.47 -41.93 -16.82
C GLU A 12 -24.29 -41.73 -15.85
N GLN A 13 -23.61 -40.61 -15.93
CA GLN A 13 -22.42 -40.33 -15.12
C GLN A 13 -22.61 -39.11 -14.16
N TRP A 14 -23.85 -38.82 -13.80
CA TRP A 14 -24.19 -37.72 -12.92
C TRP A 14 -23.41 -37.74 -11.59
N VAL A 15 -23.07 -38.92 -11.07
CA VAL A 15 -22.31 -39.11 -9.83
C VAL A 15 -20.90 -38.58 -9.98
N ILE A 16 -20.24 -38.77 -11.15
CA ILE A 16 -18.89 -38.28 -11.43
C ILE A 16 -18.93 -36.74 -11.51
N VAL A 17 -19.92 -36.18 -12.18
CA VAL A 17 -20.09 -34.72 -12.30
C VAL A 17 -20.35 -34.11 -10.91
N LEU A 18 -21.16 -34.77 -10.09
CA LEU A 18 -21.45 -34.30 -8.74
C LEU A 18 -20.22 -34.39 -7.82
N MET A 19 -19.45 -35.48 -7.91
CA MET A 19 -18.18 -35.61 -7.20
C MET A 19 -17.16 -34.54 -7.63
N ALA A 20 -17.02 -34.27 -8.93
CA ALA A 20 -16.13 -33.22 -9.44
C ALA A 20 -16.56 -31.83 -8.95
N LEU A 21 -17.88 -31.57 -8.92
CA LEU A 21 -18.46 -30.34 -8.40
C LEU A 21 -18.16 -30.16 -6.90
N VAL A 22 -18.38 -31.20 -6.10
CA VAL A 22 -18.11 -31.16 -4.65
C VAL A 22 -16.63 -30.98 -4.37
N LEU A 23 -15.75 -31.69 -5.09
CA LEU A 23 -14.29 -31.52 -4.96
C LEU A 23 -13.85 -30.12 -5.39
N GLY A 24 -14.42 -29.56 -6.46
CA GLY A 24 -14.15 -28.21 -6.91
C GLY A 24 -14.58 -27.15 -5.89
N LEU A 25 -15.78 -27.29 -5.32
CA LEU A 25 -16.29 -26.40 -4.27
C LEU A 25 -15.48 -26.52 -2.98
N ALA A 26 -15.13 -27.75 -2.56
CA ALA A 26 -14.30 -27.97 -1.39
C ALA A 26 -12.89 -27.37 -1.58
N GLY A 27 -12.28 -27.55 -2.75
CA GLY A 27 -10.99 -26.94 -3.09
C GLY A 27 -11.02 -25.42 -3.11
N ALA A 28 -12.07 -24.83 -3.71
CA ALA A 28 -12.26 -23.39 -3.74
C ALA A 28 -12.51 -22.82 -2.33
N GLY A 29 -13.34 -23.50 -1.53
CA GLY A 29 -13.60 -23.13 -0.14
C GLY A 29 -12.36 -23.19 0.73
N ALA A 30 -11.57 -24.25 0.60
CA ALA A 30 -10.30 -24.38 1.30
C ALA A 30 -9.30 -23.29 0.88
N ALA A 31 -9.18 -23.01 -0.40
CA ALA A 31 -8.30 -21.94 -0.90
C ALA A 31 -8.73 -20.55 -0.41
N TRP A 32 -10.03 -20.30 -0.29
CA TRP A 32 -10.55 -19.05 0.25
C TRP A 32 -10.32 -18.92 1.76
N PHE A 33 -10.46 -20.00 2.52
CA PHE A 33 -10.27 -20.01 3.96
C PHE A 33 -8.81 -19.94 4.38
N LEU A 34 -7.88 -20.42 3.52
CA LEU A 34 -6.44 -20.36 3.74
C LEU A 34 -5.81 -19.03 3.28
N ARG A 35 -6.54 -18.14 2.63
CA ARG A 35 -6.04 -16.81 2.29
C ARG A 35 -5.97 -15.96 3.56
N PRO A 36 -4.79 -15.51 3.99
CA PRO A 36 -4.68 -14.55 5.07
C PRO A 36 -5.43 -13.27 4.67
N ALA A 37 -6.21 -12.73 5.58
CA ALA A 37 -6.86 -11.44 5.36
C ALA A 37 -5.81 -10.34 5.44
N ASP A 38 -5.64 -9.58 4.37
CA ASP A 38 -4.77 -8.41 4.33
C ASP A 38 -5.58 -7.18 4.77
N TYR A 39 -5.07 -6.49 5.77
CA TYR A 39 -5.67 -5.25 6.28
C TYR A 39 -4.82 -4.08 5.86
N THR A 40 -5.45 -3.09 5.24
CA THR A 40 -4.77 -1.88 4.79
C THR A 40 -5.19 -0.69 5.64
N ALA A 41 -4.24 -0.07 6.31
CA ALA A 41 -4.41 1.20 6.98
C ALA A 41 -3.92 2.34 6.07
N THR A 42 -4.67 3.43 5.99
CA THR A 42 -4.37 4.57 5.14
C THR A 42 -4.20 5.85 5.94
N LEU A 43 -3.28 6.70 5.49
CA LEU A 43 -3.02 8.03 6.04
C LEU A 43 -2.79 9.00 4.88
N GLN A 44 -3.39 10.20 4.97
CA GLN A 44 -3.13 11.27 4.01
C GLN A 44 -2.10 12.25 4.57
N LEU A 45 -1.09 12.54 3.78
CA LEU A 45 -0.06 13.54 4.07
C LEU A 45 -0.24 14.74 3.15
N TYR A 46 -0.29 15.92 3.73
CA TYR A 46 -0.34 17.18 2.99
C TYR A 46 1.05 17.78 2.87
N VAL A 47 1.49 18.01 1.64
CA VAL A 47 2.77 18.65 1.34
C VAL A 47 2.52 20.12 0.95
N SER A 48 2.88 21.06 1.83
CA SER A 48 2.83 22.48 1.52
C SER A 48 4.22 23.01 1.19
N ALA A 49 4.40 23.62 0.03
CA ALA A 49 5.52 24.50 -0.21
C ALA A 49 5.12 25.93 0.20
N GLN A 50 5.91 26.59 1.03
CA GLN A 50 5.74 28.01 1.30
C GLN A 50 6.08 28.78 0.02
N GLY A 51 5.03 29.15 -0.74
CA GLY A 51 5.15 30.08 -1.86
C GLY A 51 5.07 31.51 -1.34
N GLY A 52 5.89 32.42 -1.90
CA GLY A 52 5.82 33.84 -1.56
C GLY A 52 4.49 34.49 -2.02
N ASP A 53 4.21 35.69 -1.47
CA ASP A 53 2.95 36.42 -1.66
C ASP A 53 2.68 37.00 -3.06
N THR A 54 3.46 36.63 -4.07
CA THR A 54 3.29 37.10 -5.45
C THR A 54 2.69 36.01 -6.35
N PRO A 55 1.83 36.37 -7.34
CA PRO A 55 1.21 35.39 -8.24
C PRO A 55 2.22 34.50 -8.99
N ASN A 56 3.36 35.05 -9.39
CA ASN A 56 4.45 34.28 -10.02
C ASN A 56 5.12 33.31 -9.05
N ALA A 57 5.30 33.71 -7.79
CA ALA A 57 5.86 32.84 -6.76
C ALA A 57 4.88 31.72 -6.39
N ALA A 58 3.58 31.98 -6.43
CA ALA A 58 2.54 30.97 -6.21
C ALA A 58 2.55 29.90 -7.31
N TYR A 59 2.69 30.30 -8.59
CA TYR A 59 2.77 29.35 -9.70
C TYR A 59 4.05 28.51 -9.68
N GLN A 60 5.20 29.13 -9.42
CA GLN A 60 6.47 28.42 -9.23
C GLN A 60 6.43 27.51 -8.01
N GLY A 61 5.78 27.95 -6.92
CA GLY A 61 5.57 27.15 -5.72
C GLY A 61 4.73 25.90 -5.99
N ALA A 62 3.69 25.99 -6.84
CA ALA A 62 2.87 24.85 -7.22
C ALA A 62 3.69 23.79 -8.01
N GLN A 63 4.48 24.21 -9.00
CA GLN A 63 5.34 23.29 -9.77
C GLN A 63 6.43 22.64 -8.89
N LEU A 64 7.04 23.41 -7.99
CA LEU A 64 8.00 22.86 -7.02
C LEU A 64 7.33 21.86 -6.07
N SER A 65 6.09 22.12 -5.67
CA SER A 65 5.32 21.19 -4.81
C SER A 65 5.07 19.87 -5.50
N GLU A 66 4.74 19.85 -6.78
CA GLU A 66 4.55 18.61 -7.55
C GLU A 66 5.83 17.79 -7.66
N GLN A 67 6.97 18.44 -7.90
CA GLN A 67 8.27 17.76 -7.91
C GLN A 67 8.64 17.20 -6.54
N ARG A 68 8.35 17.95 -5.47
CA ARG A 68 8.59 17.50 -4.09
C ARG A 68 7.69 16.31 -3.73
N VAL A 69 6.42 16.32 -4.15
CA VAL A 69 5.50 15.20 -3.93
C VAL A 69 6.08 13.89 -4.49
N LYS A 70 6.63 13.90 -5.70
CA LYS A 70 7.27 12.72 -6.30
C LYS A 70 8.46 12.24 -5.47
N SER A 71 9.31 13.16 -5.04
CA SER A 71 10.48 12.83 -4.22
C SER A 71 10.09 12.30 -2.84
N TYR A 72 9.06 12.86 -2.22
CA TYR A 72 8.57 12.43 -0.92
C TYR A 72 7.84 11.08 -1.00
N THR A 73 7.12 10.83 -2.09
CA THR A 73 6.50 9.52 -2.34
C THR A 73 7.58 8.42 -2.43
N ALA A 74 8.67 8.68 -3.16
CA ALA A 74 9.80 7.76 -3.24
C ALA A 74 10.51 7.59 -1.88
N LEU A 75 10.63 8.66 -1.10
CA LEU A 75 11.24 8.61 0.22
C LEU A 75 10.39 7.81 1.21
N LEU A 76 9.07 7.97 1.19
CA LEU A 76 8.12 7.23 2.05
C LEU A 76 8.22 5.72 1.86
N THR A 77 8.45 5.24 0.63
CA THR A 77 8.61 3.82 0.31
C THR A 77 10.05 3.33 0.44
N SER A 78 10.97 4.19 0.88
CA SER A 78 12.38 3.84 1.01
C SER A 78 12.68 3.03 2.28
N ALA A 79 13.72 2.20 2.20
CA ALA A 79 14.26 1.48 3.36
C ALA A 79 14.74 2.42 4.49
N ARG A 80 15.03 3.69 4.18
CA ARG A 80 15.46 4.67 5.18
C ARG A 80 14.34 5.03 6.15
N VAL A 81 13.14 5.32 5.64
CA VAL A 81 11.96 5.59 6.49
C VAL A 81 11.55 4.32 7.23
N SER A 82 11.50 3.19 6.51
CA SER A 82 11.18 1.89 7.12
C SER A 82 12.17 1.50 8.22
N GLY A 83 13.46 1.78 8.03
CA GLY A 83 14.51 1.51 9.03
C GLY A 83 14.32 2.31 10.32
N GLU A 84 13.96 3.57 10.21
CA GLU A 84 13.66 4.41 11.38
C GLU A 84 12.43 3.91 12.13
N VAL A 85 11.38 3.48 11.41
CA VAL A 85 10.16 2.88 12.00
C VAL A 85 10.47 1.54 12.68
N VAL A 86 11.25 0.67 12.03
CA VAL A 86 11.70 -0.61 12.60
C VAL A 86 12.46 -0.40 13.91
N SER A 87 13.39 0.56 13.92
CA SER A 87 14.18 0.90 15.12
C SER A 87 13.31 1.46 16.24
N ARG A 88 12.36 2.33 15.89
CA ARG A 88 11.49 3.01 16.87
C ARG A 88 10.49 2.07 17.52
N LEU A 89 9.91 1.15 16.74
CA LEU A 89 8.92 0.18 17.21
C LEU A 89 9.56 -1.13 17.70
N GLY A 90 10.89 -1.30 17.54
CA GLY A 90 11.60 -2.51 17.93
C GLY A 90 11.13 -3.75 17.17
N LEU A 91 10.86 -3.60 15.86
CA LEU A 91 10.36 -4.69 15.03
C LEU A 91 11.46 -5.68 14.69
N ALA A 92 11.11 -6.96 14.60
CA ALA A 92 12.03 -8.02 14.18
C ALA A 92 12.22 -8.10 12.66
N GLU A 93 11.50 -7.27 11.89
CA GLU A 93 11.57 -7.24 10.44
C GLU A 93 12.71 -6.38 9.93
N THR A 94 13.16 -6.68 8.70
CA THR A 94 14.14 -5.84 8.02
C THR A 94 13.47 -4.60 7.42
N PRO A 95 14.18 -3.47 7.31
CA PRO A 95 13.66 -2.26 6.68
C PRO A 95 13.11 -2.49 5.26
N GLU A 96 13.75 -3.37 4.49
CA GLU A 96 13.36 -3.72 3.14
C GLU A 96 12.05 -4.53 3.10
N ALA A 97 11.82 -5.39 4.09
CA ALA A 97 10.58 -6.15 4.21
C ALA A 97 9.41 -5.22 4.53
N LEU A 98 9.61 -4.30 5.49
CA LEU A 98 8.61 -3.30 5.82
C LEU A 98 8.33 -2.35 4.65
N ALA A 99 9.36 -1.91 3.91
CA ALA A 99 9.19 -1.05 2.75
C ALA A 99 8.28 -1.65 1.66
N LYS A 100 8.25 -2.97 1.51
CA LYS A 100 7.36 -3.67 0.57
C LYS A 100 5.88 -3.64 0.99
N GLN A 101 5.60 -3.48 2.29
CA GLN A 101 4.25 -3.37 2.83
C GLN A 101 3.69 -1.94 2.73
N VAL A 102 4.56 -0.96 2.44
CA VAL A 102 4.23 0.45 2.36
C VAL A 102 4.00 0.84 0.91
N THR A 103 2.86 1.44 0.63
CA THR A 103 2.52 2.02 -0.67
C THR A 103 2.22 3.50 -0.48
N ALA A 104 2.90 4.35 -1.23
CA ALA A 104 2.64 5.77 -1.26
C ALA A 104 2.20 6.16 -2.67
N THR A 105 1.07 6.84 -2.78
CA THR A 105 0.49 7.27 -4.07
C THR A 105 0.16 8.76 -4.01
N SER A 106 0.58 9.50 -5.02
CA SER A 106 0.17 10.89 -5.21
C SER A 106 -0.83 10.98 -6.35
N LYS A 107 -1.89 11.78 -6.17
CA LYS A 107 -2.79 12.11 -7.28
C LYS A 107 -2.15 13.17 -8.15
N LEU A 108 -2.34 13.07 -9.47
CA LEU A 108 -1.94 14.10 -10.43
C LEU A 108 -2.58 15.44 -10.02
N ASP A 109 -1.81 16.51 -10.10
CA ASP A 109 -2.20 17.87 -9.72
C ASP A 109 -2.63 18.05 -8.26
N SER A 110 -2.10 17.22 -7.36
CA SER A 110 -2.42 17.27 -5.93
C SER A 110 -1.14 17.29 -5.08
N VAL A 111 -1.20 18.07 -4.02
CA VAL A 111 -0.17 18.14 -2.97
C VAL A 111 -0.40 17.09 -1.86
N LEU A 112 -1.33 16.15 -2.09
CA LEU A 112 -1.66 15.09 -1.16
C LEU A 112 -0.93 13.80 -1.54
N ILE A 113 -0.40 13.13 -0.54
CA ILE A 113 0.17 11.79 -0.65
C ILE A 113 -0.69 10.86 0.17
N ASP A 114 -1.28 9.87 -0.49
CA ASP A 114 -2.00 8.78 0.16
C ASP A 114 -0.98 7.69 0.52
N LEU A 115 -0.77 7.48 1.81
CA LEU A 115 0.06 6.43 2.37
C LEU A 115 -0.82 5.25 2.77
N ALA A 116 -0.49 4.07 2.32
CA ALA A 116 -1.17 2.83 2.67
C ALA A 116 -0.15 1.81 3.19
N VAL A 117 -0.48 1.15 4.29
CA VAL A 117 0.31 0.06 4.85
C VAL A 117 -0.57 -1.18 4.94
N THR A 118 -0.11 -2.28 4.34
CA THR A 118 -0.83 -3.56 4.33
C THR A 118 -0.14 -4.55 5.25
N ASP A 119 -0.89 -5.10 6.20
CA ASP A 119 -0.41 -6.11 7.15
C ASP A 119 -1.52 -7.14 7.45
N TYR A 120 -1.15 -8.30 7.94
CA TYR A 120 -2.11 -9.35 8.37
C TYR A 120 -2.88 -8.96 9.63
N SER A 121 -2.41 -7.98 10.40
CA SER A 121 -3.05 -7.47 11.60
C SER A 121 -3.52 -6.03 11.41
N PRO A 122 -4.82 -5.74 11.59
CA PRO A 122 -5.35 -4.39 11.45
C PRO A 122 -4.74 -3.41 12.46
N LEU A 123 -4.48 -3.89 13.69
CA LEU A 123 -3.86 -3.07 14.73
C LEU A 123 -2.42 -2.71 14.36
N ARG A 124 -1.67 -3.67 13.82
CA ARG A 124 -0.29 -3.47 13.39
C ARG A 124 -0.21 -2.55 12.18
N ALA A 125 -1.08 -2.72 11.19
CA ALA A 125 -1.18 -1.82 10.05
C ALA A 125 -1.42 -0.36 10.48
N ALA A 126 -2.32 -0.14 11.44
CA ALA A 126 -2.59 1.17 12.01
C ALA A 126 -1.38 1.74 12.77
N GLN A 127 -0.69 0.93 13.56
CA GLN A 127 0.54 1.35 14.27
C GLN A 127 1.65 1.74 13.30
N LEU A 128 1.86 0.96 12.24
CA LEU A 128 2.88 1.21 11.22
C LEU A 128 2.60 2.51 10.45
N VAL A 129 1.36 2.70 9.98
CA VAL A 129 1.02 3.92 9.24
C VAL A 129 1.16 5.17 10.09
N ASN A 130 0.77 5.12 11.37
CA ASN A 130 0.93 6.23 12.31
C ASN A 130 2.42 6.51 12.60
N ALA A 131 3.21 5.47 12.83
CA ALA A 131 4.65 5.62 13.06
C ALA A 131 5.37 6.25 11.86
N ILE A 132 5.02 5.85 10.63
CA ILE A 132 5.54 6.48 9.41
C ILE A 132 5.13 7.95 9.35
N GLY A 133 3.86 8.27 9.66
CA GLY A 133 3.35 9.63 9.69
C GLY A 133 4.06 10.54 10.70
N GLU A 134 4.56 9.98 11.80
CA GLU A 134 5.34 10.73 12.79
C GLU A 134 6.85 10.85 12.45
N VAL A 135 7.42 9.79 11.87
CA VAL A 135 8.85 9.74 11.52
C VAL A 135 9.14 10.61 10.30
N PHE A 136 8.26 10.55 9.30
CA PHE A 136 8.48 11.20 8.01
C PHE A 136 8.72 12.72 8.10
N PRO A 137 7.90 13.52 8.80
CA PRO A 137 8.13 14.97 8.90
C PRO A 137 9.45 15.31 9.58
N ARG A 138 9.88 14.51 10.55
CA ARG A 138 11.16 14.69 11.24
C ARG A 138 12.35 14.42 10.31
N LEU A 139 12.23 13.33 9.54
CA LEU A 139 13.26 12.97 8.55
C LEU A 139 13.38 14.02 7.45
N VAL A 140 12.26 14.54 6.95
CA VAL A 140 12.23 15.63 5.96
C VAL A 140 12.87 16.89 6.54
N ALA A 141 12.51 17.28 7.76
CA ALA A 141 13.09 18.44 8.43
C ALA A 141 14.61 18.31 8.63
N ASP A 142 15.11 17.10 8.85
CA ASP A 142 16.55 16.85 8.99
C ASP A 142 17.28 16.94 7.65
N ILE A 143 16.67 16.44 6.57
CA ILE A 143 17.22 16.52 5.20
C ILE A 143 17.18 17.96 4.68
N GLU A 144 16.15 18.74 5.00
CA GLU A 144 15.97 20.13 4.56
C GLU A 144 16.73 21.14 5.42
N ARG A 145 17.34 20.71 6.52
CA ARG A 145 18.21 21.62 7.30
C ARG A 145 19.38 22.07 6.44
N PRO A 146 19.54 23.39 6.22
CA PRO A 146 20.72 23.88 5.55
C PRO A 146 21.94 23.52 6.40
N VAL A 147 22.92 22.87 5.78
CA VAL A 147 24.22 22.66 6.39
C VAL A 147 24.77 24.06 6.68
N ARG A 148 24.70 24.51 7.92
CA ARG A 148 25.41 25.72 8.33
C ARG A 148 26.91 25.41 8.24
N PRO A 149 27.68 26.21 7.46
CA PRO A 149 29.12 26.10 7.45
C PRO A 149 29.72 26.42 8.82
#